data_5b17e4d49bb8199b42639be3474afa29
#
_entry.id   5b17e4d49bb8199b42639be3474afa29
#
_cell.length_a   1.000
_cell.length_b   1.000
_cell.length_c   1.000
_cell.angle_alpha   90.00
_cell.angle_beta   90.00
_cell.angle_gamma   90.00
#
_symmetry.space_group_name_H-M   'P 1'
#
loop_
_entity.id
_entity.type
_entity.pdbx_description
1 polymer ?
#
loop_
_entity_poly.entity_id
_entity_poly.type
_entity_poly.pdbx_seq_one_letter_code
_entity_poly.pdbx_strand_id
1 'polypeptide(L)'
;LTPTEEELEAMKKEPAYGQKVLYYMADGCTAGPTVAAHLGYYEEAGLEAEGVKGNSYTEALGSGQATVAVGHIATMLVPITNNVDITFVGGAHIGCKSLYVLADSEYNTTEDLKGTNISAPNGIGKSDYNITCLLLDADGIDPQEDVNITAVSADACLTAMTNGEISAALLSDTFAYGLVKDGTLKCVRSLLDEDFADENCCMIAMNRTFVKENPVISKKITQAVQKAHSYMRDNPEEATQMLLDQGWNGGSYEMNVMLNNSLQFGLDQDFTEVSLRDVVEKYVRLGLIQNMDNTDEIMSIAWTPVLD
;
A
#
# COMPACT_ATOMS: atom_id res chain seq x y z
N LEU A 1 2.66 -15.24 -19.31
CA LEU A 1 1.34 -14.55 -19.14
C LEU A 1 0.35 -14.91 -20.26
N THR A 2 0.83 -15.36 -21.41
CA THR A 2 -0.04 -15.70 -22.55
C THR A 2 -1.13 -16.66 -22.11
N PRO A 3 -2.42 -16.37 -22.38
CA PRO A 3 -3.51 -17.24 -22.01
C PRO A 3 -3.40 -18.60 -22.70
N THR A 4 -3.73 -19.68 -22.00
CA THR A 4 -3.94 -20.98 -22.61
C THR A 4 -5.21 -20.93 -23.48
N GLU A 5 -5.44 -21.95 -24.34
CA GLU A 5 -6.68 -22.03 -25.12
C GLU A 5 -7.91 -22.07 -24.21
N GLU A 6 -7.84 -22.81 -23.11
CA GLU A 6 -8.92 -22.90 -22.12
C GLU A 6 -9.20 -21.54 -21.44
N GLU A 7 -8.15 -20.85 -21.00
CA GLU A 7 -8.27 -19.52 -20.42
C GLU A 7 -8.86 -18.54 -21.43
N LEU A 8 -8.42 -18.55 -22.68
CA LEU A 8 -8.93 -17.67 -23.71
C LEU A 8 -10.43 -17.91 -23.99
N GLU A 9 -10.85 -19.18 -24.05
CA GLU A 9 -12.28 -19.51 -24.22
C GLU A 9 -13.12 -19.12 -22.99
N ALA A 10 -12.54 -19.17 -21.80
CA ALA A 10 -13.20 -18.67 -20.59
C ALA A 10 -13.29 -17.13 -20.60
N MET A 11 -12.20 -16.43 -20.93
CA MET A 11 -12.18 -14.97 -21.05
C MET A 11 -13.22 -14.44 -22.04
N LYS A 12 -13.41 -15.12 -23.18
CA LYS A 12 -14.41 -14.73 -24.19
C LYS A 12 -15.86 -14.73 -23.68
N LYS A 13 -16.12 -15.45 -22.59
CA LYS A 13 -17.45 -15.52 -21.96
C LYS A 13 -17.64 -14.47 -20.87
N GLU A 14 -16.57 -13.81 -20.45
CA GLU A 14 -16.63 -12.79 -19.41
C GLU A 14 -17.06 -11.43 -19.96
N PRO A 15 -17.90 -10.66 -19.24
CA PRO A 15 -18.42 -9.37 -19.72
C PRO A 15 -17.36 -8.37 -20.15
N ALA A 16 -16.19 -8.39 -19.52
CA ALA A 16 -15.10 -7.44 -19.80
C ALA A 16 -14.22 -7.86 -21.00
N TYR A 17 -14.50 -8.99 -21.65
CA TYR A 17 -13.71 -9.41 -22.81
C TYR A 17 -13.78 -8.38 -23.93
N GLY A 18 -12.60 -7.99 -24.44
CA GLY A 18 -12.48 -6.97 -25.49
C GLY A 18 -12.60 -5.52 -24.98
N GLN A 19 -12.79 -5.34 -23.69
CA GLN A 19 -12.75 -4.01 -23.06
C GLN A 19 -11.34 -3.72 -22.53
N LYS A 20 -10.99 -2.43 -22.45
CA LYS A 20 -9.72 -2.02 -21.87
C LYS A 20 -9.70 -2.19 -20.35
N VAL A 21 -8.59 -2.69 -19.84
CA VAL A 21 -8.28 -2.66 -18.41
C VAL A 21 -7.91 -1.22 -18.04
N LEU A 22 -8.63 -0.63 -17.11
CA LEU A 22 -8.37 0.72 -16.63
C LEU A 22 -7.48 0.64 -15.39
N TYR A 23 -6.16 0.82 -15.57
CA TYR A 23 -5.24 0.81 -14.44
C TYR A 23 -5.07 2.20 -13.86
N TYR A 24 -5.13 2.30 -12.53
CA TYR A 24 -4.89 3.56 -11.82
C TYR A 24 -3.41 3.92 -11.88
N MET A 25 -3.08 5.08 -12.42
CA MET A 25 -1.70 5.55 -12.52
C MET A 25 -1.26 6.13 -11.18
N ALA A 26 -0.34 5.44 -10.53
CA ALA A 26 0.30 5.87 -9.29
C ALA A 26 1.81 5.81 -9.43
N ASP A 27 2.51 6.50 -8.53
CA ASP A 27 3.94 6.71 -8.61
C ASP A 27 4.70 5.80 -7.62
N GLY A 28 6.00 5.68 -7.81
CA GLY A 28 6.91 5.02 -6.88
C GLY A 28 6.56 3.57 -6.59
N CYS A 29 6.44 3.23 -5.32
CA CYS A 29 6.18 1.85 -4.88
C CYS A 29 4.80 1.31 -5.27
N THR A 30 3.89 2.16 -5.72
CA THR A 30 2.56 1.78 -6.20
C THR A 30 2.42 1.83 -7.72
N ALA A 31 3.52 2.02 -8.45
CA ALA A 31 3.54 2.13 -9.90
C ALA A 31 3.39 0.79 -10.66
N GLY A 32 3.27 -0.34 -9.96
CA GLY A 32 3.22 -1.68 -10.58
C GLY A 32 2.26 -1.80 -11.76
N PRO A 33 1.00 -1.35 -11.68
CA PRO A 33 0.07 -1.37 -12.80
C PRO A 33 0.52 -0.56 -14.01
N THR A 34 1.15 0.60 -13.78
CA THR A 34 1.72 1.46 -14.83
C THR A 34 2.96 0.82 -15.46
N VAL A 35 3.82 0.22 -14.64
CA VAL A 35 5.00 -0.54 -15.11
C VAL A 35 4.57 -1.74 -15.96
N ALA A 36 3.54 -2.46 -15.55
CA ALA A 36 2.98 -3.57 -16.33
C ALA A 36 2.54 -3.14 -17.73
N ALA A 37 1.88 -1.98 -17.84
CA ALA A 37 1.49 -1.41 -19.12
C ALA A 37 2.72 -1.01 -19.97
N HIS A 38 3.67 -0.33 -19.36
CA HIS A 38 4.88 0.14 -20.06
C HIS A 38 5.72 -1.02 -20.62
N LEU A 39 5.79 -2.14 -19.89
CA LEU A 39 6.54 -3.32 -20.29
C LEU A 39 5.74 -4.30 -21.16
N GLY A 40 4.50 -3.97 -21.53
CA GLY A 40 3.67 -4.79 -22.41
C GLY A 40 3.10 -6.05 -21.74
N TYR A 41 3.03 -6.10 -20.41
CA TYR A 41 2.58 -7.30 -19.70
C TYR A 41 1.07 -7.52 -19.79
N TYR A 42 0.26 -6.47 -19.98
CA TYR A 42 -1.16 -6.64 -20.25
C TYR A 42 -1.40 -7.23 -21.65
N GLU A 43 -0.68 -6.75 -22.66
CA GLU A 43 -0.73 -7.27 -24.02
C GLU A 43 -0.28 -8.73 -24.08
N GLU A 44 0.79 -9.08 -23.35
CA GLU A 44 1.25 -10.48 -23.22
C GLU A 44 0.16 -11.37 -22.60
N ALA A 45 -0.62 -10.83 -21.67
CA ALA A 45 -1.75 -11.49 -21.02
C ALA A 45 -3.03 -11.51 -21.89
N GLY A 46 -2.97 -10.99 -23.12
CA GLY A 46 -4.12 -10.92 -24.04
C GLY A 46 -5.11 -9.80 -23.73
N LEU A 47 -4.66 -8.74 -23.07
CA LEU A 47 -5.49 -7.63 -22.61
C LEU A 47 -5.02 -6.30 -23.23
N GLU A 48 -5.97 -5.42 -23.51
CA GLU A 48 -5.70 -4.02 -23.77
C GLU A 48 -5.81 -3.23 -22.47
N ALA A 49 -4.95 -2.25 -22.25
CA ALA A 49 -4.95 -1.45 -21.02
C ALA A 49 -4.84 0.03 -21.31
N GLU A 50 -5.44 0.84 -20.42
CA GLU A 50 -5.41 2.30 -20.47
C GLU A 50 -5.22 2.87 -19.07
N GLY A 51 -4.29 3.81 -18.93
CA GLY A 51 -4.03 4.49 -17.65
C GLY A 51 -5.11 5.52 -17.34
N VAL A 52 -5.59 5.53 -16.11
CA VAL A 52 -6.52 6.54 -15.59
C VAL A 52 -5.90 7.26 -14.40
N LYS A 53 -6.23 8.53 -14.25
CA LYS A 53 -5.77 9.39 -13.15
C LYS A 53 -6.95 9.83 -12.30
N GLY A 54 -6.71 10.12 -11.04
CA GLY A 54 -7.70 10.62 -10.11
C GLY A 54 -7.06 11.06 -8.81
N ASN A 55 -7.87 11.56 -7.90
CA ASN A 55 -7.42 12.03 -6.59
C ASN A 55 -7.38 10.90 -5.54
N SER A 56 -8.08 9.79 -5.80
CA SER A 56 -8.19 8.67 -4.88
C SER A 56 -8.38 7.37 -5.65
N TYR A 57 -7.44 6.44 -5.47
CA TYR A 57 -7.59 5.09 -6.04
C TYR A 57 -8.73 4.31 -5.39
N THR A 58 -9.03 4.59 -4.11
CA THR A 58 -10.16 3.98 -3.42
C THR A 58 -11.50 4.36 -4.07
N GLU A 59 -11.70 5.64 -4.36
CA GLU A 59 -12.90 6.10 -5.07
C GLU A 59 -12.97 5.56 -6.50
N ALA A 60 -11.84 5.59 -7.22
CA ALA A 60 -11.78 5.11 -8.60
C ALA A 60 -12.08 3.61 -8.71
N LEU A 61 -11.54 2.78 -7.82
CA LEU A 61 -11.84 1.34 -7.76
C LEU A 61 -13.29 1.08 -7.34
N GLY A 62 -13.74 1.73 -6.26
CA GLY A 62 -15.09 1.52 -5.72
C GLY A 62 -16.20 1.91 -6.69
N SER A 63 -15.98 2.93 -7.51
CA SER A 63 -16.94 3.39 -8.54
C SER A 63 -16.82 2.65 -9.88
N GLY A 64 -15.77 1.84 -10.08
CA GLY A 64 -15.48 1.19 -11.35
C GLY A 64 -14.81 2.09 -12.39
N GLN A 65 -14.37 3.30 -12.03
CA GLN A 65 -13.59 4.17 -12.91
C GLN A 65 -12.16 3.66 -13.13
N ALA A 66 -11.64 2.87 -12.19
CA ALA A 66 -10.45 2.07 -12.37
C ALA A 66 -10.77 0.60 -12.13
N THR A 67 -10.12 -0.28 -12.88
CA THR A 67 -10.23 -1.73 -12.72
C THR A 67 -9.26 -2.24 -11.66
N VAL A 68 -8.04 -1.78 -11.69
CA VAL A 68 -6.92 -2.22 -10.85
C VAL A 68 -6.09 -1.04 -10.35
N ALA A 69 -5.64 -1.16 -9.12
CA ALA A 69 -4.68 -0.24 -8.50
C ALA A 69 -3.77 -0.99 -7.53
N VAL A 70 -2.67 -0.38 -7.15
CA VAL A 70 -1.86 -0.80 -6.00
C VAL A 70 -1.92 0.31 -4.95
N GLY A 71 -2.13 -0.06 -3.72
CA GLY A 71 -2.18 0.89 -2.63
C GLY A 71 -2.13 0.25 -1.25
N HIS A 72 -2.18 1.09 -0.22
CA HIS A 72 -2.08 0.67 1.17
C HIS A 72 -3.31 -0.11 1.64
N ILE A 73 -3.10 -1.22 2.37
CA ILE A 73 -4.15 -1.85 3.17
C ILE A 73 -4.78 -0.81 4.09
N ALA A 74 -3.96 0.00 4.74
CA ALA A 74 -4.39 1.03 5.67
C ALA A 74 -5.32 2.10 5.07
N THR A 75 -5.31 2.28 3.75
CA THR A 75 -6.21 3.19 3.04
C THR A 75 -7.53 2.51 2.66
N MET A 76 -7.50 1.22 2.31
CA MET A 76 -8.65 0.54 1.69
C MET A 76 -9.44 -0.38 2.63
N LEU A 77 -8.82 -0.93 3.68
CA LEU A 77 -9.46 -1.97 4.48
C LEU A 77 -10.72 -1.48 5.21
N VAL A 78 -10.66 -0.32 5.85
CA VAL A 78 -11.84 0.25 6.54
C VAL A 78 -12.95 0.62 5.53
N PRO A 79 -12.67 1.31 4.41
CA PRO A 79 -13.66 1.50 3.35
C PRO A 79 -14.29 0.21 2.83
N ILE A 80 -13.54 -0.88 2.66
CA ILE A 80 -14.08 -2.18 2.26
C ILE A 80 -15.13 -2.66 3.27
N THR A 81 -14.85 -2.55 4.57
CA THR A 81 -15.82 -2.92 5.63
C THR A 81 -17.01 -1.97 5.70
N ASN A 82 -16.93 -0.79 5.09
CA ASN A 82 -18.00 0.19 4.92
C ASN A 82 -18.70 0.10 3.55
N ASN A 83 -18.63 -1.07 2.91
CA ASN A 83 -19.29 -1.40 1.64
C ASN A 83 -18.74 -0.69 0.39
N VAL A 84 -17.53 -0.18 0.41
CA VAL A 84 -16.85 0.23 -0.82
C VAL A 84 -16.52 -1.02 -1.63
N ASP A 85 -16.84 -1.01 -2.92
CA ASP A 85 -16.79 -2.18 -3.81
C ASP A 85 -15.36 -2.49 -4.29
N ILE A 86 -14.50 -2.85 -3.33
CA ILE A 86 -13.09 -3.20 -3.54
C ILE A 86 -12.80 -4.55 -2.91
N THR A 87 -11.89 -5.30 -3.52
CA THR A 87 -11.27 -6.50 -2.95
C THR A 87 -9.78 -6.53 -3.26
N PHE A 88 -8.99 -7.09 -2.36
CA PHE A 88 -7.58 -7.37 -2.60
C PHE A 88 -7.45 -8.69 -3.37
N VAL A 89 -6.57 -8.71 -4.36
CA VAL A 89 -6.37 -9.87 -5.24
C VAL A 89 -4.93 -10.40 -5.23
N GLY A 90 -4.00 -9.64 -4.65
CA GLY A 90 -2.60 -10.03 -4.54
C GLY A 90 -1.80 -9.09 -3.66
N GLY A 91 -0.66 -9.58 -3.15
CA GLY A 91 0.29 -8.77 -2.42
C GLY A 91 1.16 -7.92 -3.34
N ALA A 92 1.53 -6.73 -2.90
CA ALA A 92 2.43 -5.85 -3.62
C ALA A 92 3.80 -5.78 -2.94
N HIS A 93 3.88 -5.19 -1.76
CA HIS A 93 5.15 -5.07 -1.03
C HIS A 93 4.96 -4.85 0.47
N ILE A 94 6.06 -4.98 1.21
CA ILE A 94 6.23 -4.65 2.62
C ILE A 94 6.97 -3.33 2.72
N GLY A 95 6.68 -2.53 3.75
CA GLY A 95 7.37 -1.28 4.04
C GLY A 95 6.71 -0.05 3.44
N CYS A 96 7.35 1.08 3.53
CA CYS A 96 7.17 2.42 2.95
C CYS A 96 6.86 3.57 3.92
N LYS A 97 6.48 3.34 5.18
CA LYS A 97 6.22 4.40 6.16
C LYS A 97 6.85 4.09 7.52
N SER A 98 7.21 5.14 8.24
CA SER A 98 7.88 5.03 9.54
C SER A 98 7.52 6.20 10.46
N LEU A 99 7.71 6.00 11.77
CA LEU A 99 7.64 7.07 12.78
C LEU A 99 9.00 7.76 12.91
N TYR A 100 9.01 9.06 12.73
CA TYR A 100 10.17 9.92 12.82
C TYR A 100 10.05 10.93 13.94
N VAL A 101 11.19 11.25 14.54
CA VAL A 101 11.37 12.29 15.54
C VAL A 101 12.56 13.17 15.17
N LEU A 102 12.72 14.33 15.82
CA LEU A 102 13.95 15.14 15.65
C LEU A 102 15.16 14.31 16.09
N ALA A 103 16.21 14.36 15.30
CA ALA A 103 17.43 13.58 15.56
C ALA A 103 18.13 13.94 16.89
N ASP A 104 18.01 15.19 17.30
CA ASP A 104 18.57 15.70 18.56
C ASP A 104 17.61 15.56 19.76
N SER A 105 16.43 14.98 19.56
CA SER A 105 15.48 14.72 20.64
C SER A 105 15.91 13.55 21.53
N GLU A 106 15.32 13.49 22.72
CA GLU A 106 15.52 12.39 23.68
C GLU A 106 14.76 11.11 23.30
N TYR A 107 13.90 11.18 22.29
CA TYR A 107 13.08 10.04 21.86
C TYR A 107 13.91 9.07 21.03
N ASN A 108 14.00 7.81 21.46
CA ASN A 108 14.72 6.74 20.78
C ASN A 108 13.85 5.51 20.51
N THR A 109 12.77 5.36 21.25
CA THR A 109 11.83 4.25 21.16
C THR A 109 10.41 4.78 21.18
N THR A 110 9.44 3.94 20.79
CA THR A 110 8.01 4.27 20.92
C THR A 110 7.58 4.42 22.38
N GLU A 111 8.19 3.72 23.31
CA GLU A 111 7.93 3.87 24.76
C GLU A 111 8.22 5.29 25.24
N ASP A 112 9.23 5.94 24.69
CA ASP A 112 9.57 7.34 25.02
C ASP A 112 8.48 8.32 24.56
N LEU A 113 7.61 7.91 23.64
CA LEU A 113 6.53 8.73 23.09
C LEU A 113 5.26 8.74 23.94
N LYS A 114 5.17 7.94 25.00
CA LYS A 114 4.01 7.95 25.90
C LYS A 114 3.79 9.36 26.48
N GLY A 115 2.53 9.78 26.49
CA GLY A 115 2.13 11.09 26.96
C GLY A 115 2.41 12.24 25.98
N THR A 116 2.86 11.95 24.76
CA THR A 116 3.17 12.96 23.75
C THR A 116 2.12 13.04 22.65
N ASN A 117 2.26 14.07 21.82
CA ASN A 117 1.46 14.25 20.60
C ASN A 117 2.21 13.66 19.41
N ILE A 118 1.55 12.80 18.63
CA ILE A 118 2.06 12.19 17.40
C ILE A 118 1.20 12.64 16.25
N SER A 119 1.82 13.07 15.14
CA SER A 119 1.06 13.43 13.94
C SER A 119 0.82 12.22 13.04
N ALA A 120 -0.45 12.05 12.65
CA ALA A 120 -0.88 11.27 11.49
C ALA A 120 -1.27 12.27 10.39
N PRO A 121 -0.35 12.63 9.47
CA PRO A 121 -0.50 13.81 8.61
C PRO A 121 -1.74 13.84 7.73
N ASN A 122 -2.19 12.69 7.22
CA ASN A 122 -3.36 12.64 6.35
C ASN A 122 -4.71 12.55 7.10
N GLY A 123 -4.70 12.55 8.42
CA GLY A 123 -5.88 12.66 9.26
C GLY A 123 -6.23 11.42 10.07
N ILE A 124 -7.05 11.66 11.09
CA ILE A 124 -7.54 10.61 11.98
C ILE A 124 -8.48 9.68 11.20
N GLY A 125 -8.35 8.37 11.44
CA GLY A 125 -9.14 7.34 10.77
C GLY A 125 -8.69 7.04 9.33
N LYS A 126 -7.59 7.63 8.86
CA LYS A 126 -6.97 7.37 7.55
C LYS A 126 -5.69 6.55 7.69
N SER A 127 -4.97 6.34 6.58
CA SER A 127 -3.83 5.41 6.55
C SER A 127 -2.73 5.74 7.55
N ASP A 128 -2.36 7.00 7.70
CA ASP A 128 -1.30 7.38 8.64
C ASP A 128 -1.70 7.11 10.10
N TYR A 129 -2.95 7.35 10.44
CA TYR A 129 -3.49 6.99 11.74
C TYR A 129 -3.46 5.47 11.97
N ASN A 130 -3.97 4.70 11.02
CA ASN A 130 -4.03 3.25 11.14
C ASN A 130 -2.64 2.63 11.28
N ILE A 131 -1.68 3.07 10.49
CA ILE A 131 -0.28 2.59 10.57
C ILE A 131 0.36 2.99 11.90
N THR A 132 0.15 4.21 12.37
CA THR A 132 0.64 4.66 13.68
C THR A 132 0.10 3.77 14.79
N CYS A 133 -1.19 3.43 14.76
CA CYS A 133 -1.79 2.51 15.73
C CYS A 133 -1.13 1.12 15.71
N LEU A 134 -0.84 0.57 14.51
CA LEU A 134 -0.17 -0.73 14.38
C LEU A 134 1.26 -0.70 14.95
N LEU A 135 2.01 0.34 14.66
CA LEU A 135 3.40 0.48 15.14
C LEU A 135 3.46 0.61 16.67
N LEU A 136 2.56 1.39 17.26
CA LEU A 136 2.49 1.56 18.72
C LEU A 136 2.00 0.27 19.41
N ASP A 137 0.96 -0.36 18.87
CA ASP A 137 0.42 -1.61 19.40
C ASP A 137 1.46 -2.74 19.44
N ALA A 138 2.33 -2.83 18.44
CA ALA A 138 3.41 -3.81 18.38
C ALA A 138 4.36 -3.71 19.58
N ASP A 139 4.48 -2.53 20.16
CA ASP A 139 5.32 -2.27 21.35
C ASP A 139 4.51 -2.19 22.66
N GLY A 140 3.24 -2.61 22.61
CA GLY A 140 2.36 -2.64 23.79
C GLY A 140 1.87 -1.26 24.24
N ILE A 141 1.92 -0.25 23.36
CA ILE A 141 1.44 1.09 23.62
C ILE A 141 0.03 1.22 23.10
N ASP A 142 -0.90 1.64 23.96
CA ASP A 142 -2.28 1.89 23.55
C ASP A 142 -2.37 3.23 22.79
N PRO A 143 -2.72 3.20 21.49
CA PRO A 143 -2.73 4.42 20.69
C PRO A 143 -3.85 5.41 21.09
N GLN A 144 -4.83 4.98 21.87
CA GLN A 144 -5.94 5.82 22.33
C GLN A 144 -5.71 6.39 23.73
N GLU A 145 -5.01 5.67 24.61
CA GLU A 145 -4.82 6.03 26.01
C GLU A 145 -3.42 6.57 26.31
N ASP A 146 -2.39 6.02 25.67
CA ASP A 146 -1.00 6.32 26.03
C ASP A 146 -0.40 7.51 25.25
N VAL A 147 -0.99 7.90 24.14
CA VAL A 147 -0.54 8.99 23.27
C VAL A 147 -1.71 9.83 22.78
N ASN A 148 -1.44 11.01 22.25
CA ASN A 148 -2.43 11.82 21.56
C ASN A 148 -2.08 11.94 20.08
N ILE A 149 -2.85 11.28 19.21
CA ILE A 149 -2.64 11.33 17.76
C ILE A 149 -3.42 12.52 17.19
N THR A 150 -2.72 13.39 16.48
CA THR A 150 -3.25 14.61 15.84
C THR A 150 -2.97 14.59 14.35
N ALA A 151 -3.47 15.56 13.61
CA ALA A 151 -3.22 15.70 12.19
C ALA A 151 -2.48 17.02 11.92
N VAL A 152 -1.17 16.94 11.78
CA VAL A 152 -0.30 18.03 11.28
C VAL A 152 0.25 17.57 9.95
N SER A 153 0.07 18.37 8.89
CA SER A 153 0.53 18.00 7.54
C SER A 153 2.03 17.70 7.51
N ALA A 154 2.47 16.83 6.60
CA ALA A 154 3.86 16.44 6.49
C ALA A 154 4.79 17.66 6.34
N ASP A 155 4.41 18.63 5.53
CA ASP A 155 5.19 19.88 5.31
C ASP A 155 5.33 20.74 6.57
N ALA A 156 4.39 20.65 7.49
CA ALA A 156 4.39 21.41 8.76
C ALA A 156 5.01 20.64 9.94
N CYS A 157 5.28 19.34 9.80
CA CYS A 157 5.73 18.48 10.90
C CYS A 157 7.05 18.93 11.51
N LEU A 158 8.04 19.33 10.72
CA LEU A 158 9.33 19.80 11.24
C LEU A 158 9.18 21.03 12.14
N THR A 159 8.41 22.01 11.70
CA THR A 159 8.14 23.21 12.50
C THR A 159 7.38 22.85 13.78
N ALA A 160 6.36 21.98 13.69
CA ALA A 160 5.60 21.54 14.85
C ALA A 160 6.47 20.74 15.86
N MET A 161 7.39 19.90 15.39
CA MET A 161 8.36 19.21 16.26
C MET A 161 9.32 20.18 16.94
N THR A 162 9.84 21.16 16.19
CA THR A 162 10.76 22.18 16.71
C THR A 162 10.10 23.05 17.77
N ASN A 163 8.81 23.37 17.58
CA ASN A 163 8.04 24.16 18.54
C ASN A 163 7.46 23.35 19.72
N GLY A 164 7.67 22.03 19.73
CA GLY A 164 7.16 21.16 20.79
C GLY A 164 5.65 20.87 20.70
N GLU A 165 5.00 21.18 19.58
CA GLU A 165 3.56 20.91 19.36
C GLU A 165 3.31 19.42 19.16
N ILE A 166 4.21 18.72 18.47
CA ILE A 166 4.25 17.27 18.31
C ILE A 166 5.65 16.75 18.63
N SER A 167 5.75 15.49 19.02
CA SER A 167 7.01 14.81 19.30
C SER A 167 7.46 13.88 18.18
N ALA A 168 6.51 13.34 17.42
CA ALA A 168 6.75 12.42 16.32
C ALA A 168 5.72 12.63 15.19
N ALA A 169 6.04 12.11 14.02
CA ALA A 169 5.13 12.06 12.88
C ALA A 169 5.34 10.77 12.08
N LEU A 170 4.24 10.21 11.60
CA LEU A 170 4.28 9.14 10.60
C LEU A 170 4.50 9.77 9.22
N LEU A 171 5.61 9.45 8.60
CA LEU A 171 6.00 10.00 7.31
C LEU A 171 6.31 8.88 6.32
N SER A 172 6.11 9.13 5.02
CA SER A 172 6.68 8.25 4.03
C SER A 172 8.20 8.28 4.10
N ASP A 173 8.84 7.13 3.89
CA ASP A 173 10.30 7.04 3.92
C ASP A 173 10.92 7.86 2.80
N THR A 174 10.21 8.04 1.69
CA THR A 174 10.60 8.94 0.59
C THR A 174 10.68 10.40 1.04
N PHE A 175 9.67 10.88 1.74
CA PHE A 175 9.65 12.26 2.27
C PHE A 175 10.76 12.48 3.30
N ALA A 176 10.96 11.52 4.18
CA ALA A 176 11.91 11.63 5.29
C ALA A 176 13.37 11.42 4.88
N TYR A 177 13.64 10.79 3.72
CA TYR A 177 14.97 10.37 3.31
C TYR A 177 16.03 11.48 3.42
N GLY A 178 15.79 12.62 2.80
CA GLY A 178 16.72 13.75 2.82
C GLY A 178 16.94 14.32 4.24
N LEU A 179 15.87 14.34 5.01
CA LEU A 179 15.88 14.85 6.40
C LEU A 179 16.62 13.92 7.37
N VAL A 180 16.60 12.62 7.11
CA VAL A 180 17.41 11.65 7.85
C VAL A 180 18.87 11.76 7.43
N LYS A 181 19.12 11.85 6.13
CA LYS A 181 20.48 11.97 5.58
C LYS A 181 21.23 13.22 6.07
N ASP A 182 20.53 14.35 6.20
CA ASP A 182 21.11 15.60 6.70
C ASP A 182 21.17 15.73 8.24
N GLY A 183 20.69 14.71 8.95
CA GLY A 183 20.72 14.66 10.42
C GLY A 183 19.59 15.43 11.12
N THR A 184 18.52 15.83 10.40
CA THR A 184 17.36 16.53 10.98
C THR A 184 16.40 15.58 11.69
N LEU A 185 16.12 14.42 11.09
CA LEU A 185 15.22 13.40 11.62
C LEU A 185 15.96 12.08 11.90
N LYS A 186 15.41 11.31 12.82
CA LYS A 186 15.73 9.89 13.02
C LYS A 186 14.46 9.07 13.08
N CYS A 187 14.54 7.82 12.60
CA CYS A 187 13.46 6.85 12.66
C CYS A 187 13.45 6.17 14.02
N VAL A 188 12.30 6.07 14.67
CA VAL A 188 12.13 5.31 15.92
C VAL A 188 11.38 4.00 15.71
N ARG A 189 10.55 3.88 14.69
CA ARG A 189 9.82 2.67 14.36
C ARG A 189 9.44 2.65 12.88
N SER A 190 9.54 1.50 12.24
CA SER A 190 9.32 1.36 10.80
C SER A 190 8.50 0.11 10.46
N LEU A 191 7.70 0.19 9.40
CA LEU A 191 7.11 -0.99 8.76
C LEU A 191 8.17 -1.92 8.12
N LEU A 192 9.44 -1.49 8.06
CA LEU A 192 10.59 -2.30 7.62
C LEU A 192 11.30 -3.00 8.78
N ASP A 193 10.87 -2.81 10.03
CA ASP A 193 11.43 -3.50 11.18
C ASP A 193 11.17 -5.00 11.10
N GLU A 194 12.03 -5.80 11.72
CA GLU A 194 12.03 -7.26 11.61
C GLU A 194 10.67 -7.91 11.99
N ASP A 195 10.01 -7.39 13.00
CA ASP A 195 8.70 -7.90 13.44
C ASP A 195 7.53 -7.56 12.49
N PHE A 196 7.76 -6.69 11.51
CA PHE A 196 6.83 -6.42 10.40
C PHE A 196 7.23 -7.10 9.08
N ALA A 197 8.26 -7.96 9.08
CA ALA A 197 8.74 -8.65 7.88
C ALA A 197 7.67 -9.56 7.23
N ASP A 198 6.70 -10.02 8.00
CA ASP A 198 5.60 -10.87 7.54
C ASP A 198 4.29 -10.09 7.35
N GLU A 199 4.32 -8.77 7.33
CA GLU A 199 3.14 -7.92 7.25
C GLU A 199 3.13 -7.09 5.96
N ASN A 200 2.16 -7.41 5.06
CA ASN A 200 1.93 -6.62 3.86
C ASN A 200 1.55 -5.18 4.19
N CYS A 201 2.14 -4.24 3.49
CA CYS A 201 1.76 -2.83 3.54
C CYS A 201 0.84 -2.46 2.38
N CYS A 202 1.24 -2.82 1.16
CA CYS A 202 0.50 -2.51 -0.06
C CYS A 202 0.03 -3.78 -0.77
N MET A 203 -1.13 -3.65 -1.42
CA MET A 203 -1.83 -4.74 -2.10
C MET A 203 -2.19 -4.35 -3.51
N ILE A 204 -2.32 -5.35 -4.37
CA ILE A 204 -3.04 -5.24 -5.63
C ILE A 204 -4.53 -5.32 -5.30
N ALA A 205 -5.29 -4.31 -5.68
CA ALA A 205 -6.71 -4.20 -5.43
C ALA A 205 -7.49 -4.00 -6.72
N MET A 206 -8.70 -4.53 -6.76
CA MET A 206 -9.60 -4.42 -7.90
C MET A 206 -11.03 -4.10 -7.43
N ASN A 207 -11.85 -3.57 -8.33
CA ASN A 207 -13.28 -3.48 -8.10
C ASN A 207 -13.85 -4.88 -7.87
N ARG A 208 -14.58 -5.11 -6.78
CA ARG A 208 -15.06 -6.44 -6.37
C ARG A 208 -16.07 -7.02 -7.33
N THR A 209 -17.01 -6.21 -7.81
CA THR A 209 -18.00 -6.63 -8.79
C THR A 209 -17.32 -7.08 -10.07
N PHE A 210 -16.32 -6.32 -10.54
CA PHE A 210 -15.53 -6.70 -11.72
C PHE A 210 -14.87 -8.07 -11.55
N VAL A 211 -14.22 -8.32 -10.41
CA VAL A 211 -13.55 -9.61 -10.14
C VAL A 211 -14.55 -10.76 -10.15
N LYS A 212 -15.71 -10.57 -9.54
CA LYS A 212 -16.77 -11.58 -9.49
C LYS A 212 -17.29 -11.94 -10.89
N GLU A 213 -17.45 -10.94 -11.75
CA GLU A 213 -17.99 -11.13 -13.10
C GLU A 213 -16.92 -11.59 -14.11
N ASN A 214 -15.64 -11.32 -13.83
CA ASN A 214 -14.52 -11.54 -14.75
C ASN A 214 -13.35 -12.25 -14.05
N PRO A 215 -13.52 -13.46 -13.51
CA PRO A 215 -12.50 -14.13 -12.72
C PRO A 215 -11.23 -14.46 -13.50
N VAL A 216 -11.31 -14.90 -14.76
CA VAL A 216 -10.12 -15.24 -15.56
C VAL A 216 -9.41 -13.98 -16.03
N ILE A 217 -10.13 -12.97 -16.47
CA ILE A 217 -9.53 -11.67 -16.81
C ILE A 217 -8.85 -11.06 -15.58
N SER A 218 -9.48 -11.12 -14.40
CA SER A 218 -8.89 -10.66 -13.15
C SER A 218 -7.60 -11.39 -12.77
N LYS A 219 -7.56 -12.71 -12.98
CA LYS A 219 -6.34 -13.51 -12.85
C LYS A 219 -5.23 -12.97 -13.76
N LYS A 220 -5.53 -12.73 -15.04
CA LYS A 220 -4.57 -12.23 -16.01
C LYS A 220 -4.06 -10.82 -15.66
N ILE A 221 -4.94 -9.93 -15.22
CA ILE A 221 -4.56 -8.60 -14.73
C ILE A 221 -3.60 -8.72 -13.53
N THR A 222 -3.95 -9.54 -12.56
CA THR A 222 -3.13 -9.76 -11.35
C THR A 222 -1.76 -10.32 -11.70
N GLN A 223 -1.69 -11.31 -12.60
CA GLN A 223 -0.43 -11.88 -13.09
C GLN A 223 0.45 -10.82 -13.78
N ALA A 224 -0.13 -9.93 -14.59
CA ALA A 224 0.60 -8.87 -15.25
C ALA A 224 1.23 -7.89 -14.24
N VAL A 225 0.46 -7.47 -13.24
CA VAL A 225 0.95 -6.58 -12.18
C VAL A 225 2.01 -7.27 -11.31
N GLN A 226 1.82 -8.54 -10.97
CA GLN A 226 2.82 -9.30 -10.22
C GLN A 226 4.13 -9.49 -11.00
N LYS A 227 4.06 -9.67 -12.31
CA LYS A 227 5.26 -9.71 -13.15
C LYS A 227 6.00 -8.37 -13.13
N ALA A 228 5.27 -7.25 -13.11
CA ALA A 228 5.86 -5.93 -12.95
C ALA A 228 6.54 -5.78 -11.57
N HIS A 229 5.92 -6.24 -10.50
CA HIS A 229 6.54 -6.25 -9.18
C HIS A 229 7.81 -7.11 -9.12
N SER A 230 7.79 -8.27 -9.76
CA SER A 230 8.98 -9.13 -9.87
C SER A 230 10.10 -8.43 -10.66
N TYR A 231 9.76 -7.73 -11.75
CA TYR A 231 10.71 -6.92 -12.48
C TYR A 231 11.32 -5.81 -11.60
N MET A 232 10.51 -5.08 -10.84
CA MET A 232 10.97 -4.03 -9.93
C MET A 232 11.88 -4.58 -8.83
N ARG A 233 11.58 -5.76 -8.31
CA ARG A 233 12.40 -6.45 -7.31
C ARG A 233 13.75 -6.91 -7.88
N ASP A 234 13.72 -7.55 -9.04
CA ASP A 234 14.88 -8.24 -9.60
C ASP A 234 15.81 -7.27 -10.38
N ASN A 235 15.28 -6.11 -10.80
CA ASN A 235 16.00 -5.09 -11.56
C ASN A 235 15.81 -3.69 -10.94
N PRO A 236 16.20 -3.47 -9.67
CA PRO A 236 15.88 -2.24 -8.96
C PRO A 236 16.50 -0.98 -9.58
N GLU A 237 17.69 -1.09 -10.16
CA GLU A 237 18.36 0.05 -10.81
C GLU A 237 17.67 0.44 -12.12
N GLU A 238 17.35 -0.54 -12.96
CA GLU A 238 16.66 -0.32 -14.23
C GLU A 238 15.23 0.18 -14.00
N ALA A 239 14.50 -0.42 -13.04
CA ALA A 239 13.16 0.01 -12.67
C ALA A 239 13.17 1.46 -12.13
N THR A 240 14.13 1.81 -11.29
CA THR A 240 14.30 3.17 -10.78
C THR A 240 14.55 4.15 -11.91
N GLN A 241 15.46 3.84 -12.82
CA GLN A 241 15.76 4.71 -13.97
C GLN A 241 14.54 4.91 -14.86
N MET A 242 13.80 3.83 -15.13
CA MET A 242 12.56 3.89 -15.91
C MET A 242 11.51 4.78 -15.25
N LEU A 243 11.27 4.62 -13.95
CA LEU A 243 10.30 5.44 -13.21
C LEU A 243 10.66 6.93 -13.24
N LEU A 244 11.94 7.27 -13.10
CA LEU A 244 12.43 8.65 -13.17
C LEU A 244 12.32 9.22 -14.60
N ASP A 245 12.73 8.46 -15.61
CA ASP A 245 12.69 8.90 -17.01
C ASP A 245 11.25 9.14 -17.49
N GLN A 246 10.30 8.35 -17.01
CA GLN A 246 8.88 8.49 -17.33
C GLN A 246 8.17 9.57 -16.47
N GLY A 247 8.84 10.12 -15.46
CA GLY A 247 8.21 11.06 -14.53
C GLY A 247 7.22 10.41 -13.56
N TRP A 248 7.35 9.09 -13.34
CA TRP A 248 6.51 8.32 -12.40
C TRP A 248 7.12 8.23 -11.00
N ASN A 249 8.19 8.91 -10.77
CA ASN A 249 8.79 9.09 -9.46
C ASN A 249 9.56 10.41 -9.43
N GLY A 250 9.67 11.00 -8.26
CA GLY A 250 10.46 12.21 -8.02
C GLY A 250 11.70 11.93 -7.19
N GLY A 251 12.52 12.95 -7.00
CA GLY A 251 13.72 12.87 -6.18
C GLY A 251 14.94 12.33 -6.92
N SER A 252 15.99 11.99 -6.17
CA SER A 252 17.25 11.52 -6.74
C SER A 252 17.21 10.03 -7.10
N TYR A 253 18.04 9.65 -8.07
CA TYR A 253 18.26 8.23 -8.41
C TYR A 253 18.74 7.42 -7.19
N GLU A 254 19.72 7.93 -6.44
CA GLU A 254 20.28 7.28 -5.24
C GLU A 254 19.19 6.97 -4.20
N MET A 255 18.34 7.95 -3.88
CA MET A 255 17.22 7.78 -2.98
C MET A 255 16.27 6.66 -3.44
N ASN A 256 15.87 6.72 -4.71
CA ASN A 256 14.88 5.79 -5.26
C ASN A 256 15.42 4.36 -5.35
N VAL A 257 16.69 4.16 -5.71
CA VAL A 257 17.33 2.83 -5.70
C VAL A 257 17.35 2.27 -4.28
N MET A 258 17.77 3.07 -3.30
CA MET A 258 17.82 2.63 -1.91
C MET A 258 16.44 2.25 -1.37
N LEU A 259 15.45 3.08 -1.61
CA LEU A 259 14.08 2.81 -1.17
C LEU A 259 13.48 1.60 -1.88
N ASN A 260 13.68 1.47 -3.19
CA ASN A 260 13.21 0.32 -3.95
C ASN A 260 13.84 -0.99 -3.45
N ASN A 261 15.13 -0.97 -3.10
CA ASN A 261 15.81 -2.13 -2.50
C ASN A 261 15.32 -2.44 -1.07
N SER A 262 14.82 -1.45 -0.34
CA SER A 262 14.29 -1.67 1.02
C SER A 262 12.90 -2.33 1.02
N LEU A 263 12.14 -2.20 -0.06
CA LEU A 263 10.82 -2.79 -0.19
C LEU A 263 10.92 -4.24 -0.65
N GLN A 264 10.04 -5.09 -0.12
CA GLN A 264 9.95 -6.49 -0.53
C GLN A 264 8.77 -6.66 -1.47
N PHE A 265 9.04 -6.58 -2.76
CA PHE A 265 8.05 -6.82 -3.82
C PHE A 265 7.85 -8.30 -4.14
N GLY A 266 6.75 -8.63 -4.80
CA GLY A 266 6.51 -9.95 -5.37
C GLY A 266 6.10 -10.98 -4.33
N LEU A 267 5.22 -10.62 -3.43
CA LEU A 267 4.69 -11.47 -2.37
C LEU A 267 3.77 -12.55 -2.95
N ASP A 268 3.93 -13.78 -2.50
CA ASP A 268 3.06 -14.88 -2.93
C ASP A 268 1.66 -14.82 -2.31
N GLN A 269 0.73 -15.59 -2.87
CA GLN A 269 -0.68 -15.52 -2.49
C GLN A 269 -0.94 -16.08 -1.09
N ASP A 270 -0.33 -17.19 -0.71
CA ASP A 270 -0.53 -17.82 0.60
C ASP A 270 0.03 -16.95 1.72
N PHE A 271 1.24 -16.42 1.53
CA PHE A 271 1.84 -15.44 2.43
C PHE A 271 0.95 -14.21 2.60
N THR A 272 0.41 -13.69 1.49
CA THR A 272 -0.44 -12.50 1.47
C THR A 272 -1.74 -12.74 2.23
N GLU A 273 -2.39 -13.89 2.07
CA GLU A 273 -3.63 -14.23 2.79
C GLU A 273 -3.41 -14.30 4.30
N VAL A 274 -2.36 -14.98 4.73
CA VAL A 274 -2.01 -15.09 6.16
C VAL A 274 -1.71 -13.71 6.75
N SER A 275 -0.92 -12.91 6.05
CA SER A 275 -0.57 -11.55 6.46
C SER A 275 -1.80 -10.63 6.53
N LEU A 276 -2.67 -10.65 5.54
CA LEU A 276 -3.88 -9.84 5.54
C LEU A 276 -4.82 -10.22 6.69
N ARG A 277 -4.97 -11.51 6.95
CA ARG A 277 -5.78 -12.00 8.08
C ARG A 277 -5.27 -11.45 9.41
N ASP A 278 -3.97 -11.47 9.63
CA ASP A 278 -3.34 -10.92 10.84
C ASP A 278 -3.61 -9.40 10.99
N VAL A 279 -3.46 -8.66 9.89
CA VAL A 279 -3.78 -7.22 9.86
C VAL A 279 -5.26 -6.95 10.18
N VAL A 280 -6.16 -7.74 9.61
CA VAL A 280 -7.61 -7.63 9.88
C VAL A 280 -7.91 -7.87 11.37
N GLU A 281 -7.32 -8.89 11.98
CA GLU A 281 -7.47 -9.17 13.40
C GLU A 281 -6.98 -8.02 14.27
N LYS A 282 -5.83 -7.43 13.94
CA LYS A 282 -5.30 -6.23 14.62
C LYS A 282 -6.25 -5.04 14.49
N TYR A 283 -6.78 -4.77 13.31
CA TYR A 283 -7.71 -3.67 13.06
C TYR A 283 -9.00 -3.82 13.87
N VAL A 284 -9.56 -5.01 13.94
CA VAL A 284 -10.75 -5.29 14.76
C VAL A 284 -10.44 -5.07 16.23
N ARG A 285 -9.35 -5.64 16.75
CA ARG A 285 -8.94 -5.52 18.15
C ARG A 285 -8.65 -4.08 18.57
N LEU A 286 -8.04 -3.31 17.69
CA LEU A 286 -7.71 -1.89 17.92
C LEU A 286 -8.92 -0.93 17.73
N GLY A 287 -10.08 -1.45 17.32
CA GLY A 287 -11.27 -0.63 17.05
C GLY A 287 -11.18 0.23 15.80
N LEU A 288 -10.27 -0.08 14.87
CA LEU A 288 -10.14 0.62 13.59
C LEU A 288 -11.24 0.20 12.60
N ILE A 289 -11.70 -1.03 12.69
CA ILE A 289 -12.90 -1.54 12.01
C ILE A 289 -14.02 -1.57 13.05
N GLN A 290 -15.13 -0.88 12.79
CA GLN A 290 -16.22 -0.74 13.73
C GLN A 290 -17.51 -1.43 13.28
N ASN A 291 -17.70 -1.64 11.98
CA ASN A 291 -18.93 -2.19 11.42
C ASN A 291 -18.95 -3.71 11.31
N MET A 292 -17.82 -4.36 11.49
CA MET A 292 -17.65 -5.81 11.43
C MET A 292 -16.64 -6.23 12.50
N ASP A 293 -16.86 -7.39 13.10
CA ASP A 293 -15.99 -7.92 14.16
C ASP A 293 -15.49 -9.36 13.89
N ASN A 294 -16.02 -10.01 12.87
CA ASN A 294 -15.65 -11.38 12.51
C ASN A 294 -14.60 -11.37 11.39
N THR A 295 -13.40 -11.87 11.69
CA THR A 295 -12.28 -11.91 10.75
C THR A 295 -12.60 -12.68 9.48
N ASP A 296 -13.26 -13.84 9.57
CA ASP A 296 -13.62 -14.65 8.40
C ASP A 296 -14.62 -13.91 7.49
N GLU A 297 -15.58 -13.22 8.08
CA GLU A 297 -16.55 -12.41 7.34
C GLU A 297 -15.86 -11.24 6.62
N ILE A 298 -14.95 -10.54 7.30
CA ILE A 298 -14.17 -9.46 6.69
C ILE A 298 -13.31 -10.00 5.55
N MET A 299 -12.59 -11.10 5.77
CA MET A 299 -11.78 -11.75 4.73
C MET A 299 -12.60 -12.18 3.52
N SER A 300 -13.84 -12.60 3.71
CA SER A 300 -14.73 -13.02 2.61
C SER A 300 -15.06 -11.91 1.63
N ILE A 301 -14.99 -10.64 2.04
CA ILE A 301 -15.21 -9.48 1.17
C ILE A 301 -13.91 -8.77 0.80
N ALA A 302 -12.90 -8.80 1.66
CA ALA A 302 -11.64 -8.09 1.45
C ALA A 302 -10.62 -8.86 0.61
N TRP A 303 -10.70 -10.18 0.58
CA TRP A 303 -9.74 -11.04 -0.09
C TRP A 303 -10.40 -11.96 -1.13
N THR A 304 -9.93 -11.87 -2.36
CA THR A 304 -10.36 -12.75 -3.47
C THR A 304 -9.11 -13.30 -4.15
N PRO A 305 -8.64 -14.50 -3.77
CA PRO A 305 -7.52 -15.15 -4.45
C PRO A 305 -7.92 -15.50 -5.90
N VAL A 306 -7.23 -14.95 -6.87
CA VAL A 306 -7.54 -15.13 -8.31
C VAL A 306 -6.49 -15.95 -9.04
N LEU A 307 -5.40 -16.33 -8.37
CA LEU A 307 -4.27 -17.02 -8.99
C LEU A 307 -4.36 -18.55 -8.93
N ASP A 308 -5.31 -19.08 -8.21
CA ASP A 308 -5.56 -20.53 -8.08
C ASP A 308 -6.16 -21.13 -9.35
#